data_c4cf665aedf8db2aae219d46c15359ed
#
_entry.id   c4cf665aedf8db2aae219d46c15359ed
#
_cell.length_a   1.000
_cell.length_b   1.000
_cell.length_c   1.000
_cell.angle_alpha   90.00
_cell.angle_beta   90.00
_cell.angle_gamma   90.00
#
_symmetry.space_group_name_H-M   'P 1'
#
loop_
_entity.id
_entity.type
_entity.pdbx_description
1 polymer ?
#
loop_
_entity_poly.entity_id
_entity_poly.type
_entity_poly.pdbx_seq_one_letter_code
_entity_poly.pdbx_strand_id
1 'polypeptide(L)'
;MKIIIFGGTFDPWTSAHQEIAERLSKNYDSVLIVPTTVRYYKVNKQMFSFNERFEQAEKKVAGLKNVEVCDIERSVDDDWRFVDTLEKIIELNGTKHEYYVAIGSDSLQKFKTWYEWEKILQLAKLVVFNRPGYESDFPDIPFEYLEMNNSISSTALRQKLMQIMSDEEFEDLLDEDWLIKGQKNLMED
;
A
#
# COMPACT_ATOMS: atom_id res chain seq x y z
N MET A 1 -1.45 -18.32 -13.25
CA MET A 1 -0.78 -17.02 -13.13
C MET A 1 -0.54 -16.72 -11.65
N LYS A 2 0.54 -16.02 -11.34
CA LYS A 2 0.81 -15.47 -10.00
C LYS A 2 0.29 -14.05 -9.95
N ILE A 3 -0.74 -13.79 -9.15
CA ILE A 3 -1.34 -12.48 -8.96
C ILE A 3 -0.97 -11.99 -7.56
N ILE A 4 -0.34 -10.82 -7.46
CA ILE A 4 0.00 -10.23 -6.17
C ILE A 4 -0.79 -8.96 -5.90
N ILE A 5 -1.31 -8.84 -4.69
CA ILE A 5 -2.07 -7.70 -4.19
C ILE A 5 -1.15 -6.87 -3.30
N PHE A 6 -0.95 -5.60 -3.65
CA PHE A 6 -0.24 -4.63 -2.85
C PHE A 6 -1.22 -3.57 -2.35
N GLY A 7 -1.77 -3.79 -1.16
CA GLY A 7 -2.68 -2.89 -0.49
C GLY A 7 -1.96 -1.84 0.34
N GLY A 8 -2.47 -0.63 0.35
CA GLY A 8 -1.92 0.44 1.17
C GLY A 8 -2.76 1.72 1.12
N THR A 9 -2.57 2.59 2.11
CA THR A 9 -3.22 3.90 2.08
C THR A 9 -2.67 4.77 0.97
N PHE A 10 -1.36 4.67 0.67
CA PHE A 10 -0.64 5.46 -0.34
C PHE A 10 -0.89 6.96 -0.19
N ASP A 11 -0.76 7.46 1.02
CA ASP A 11 -1.12 8.83 1.39
C ASP A 11 0.09 9.59 1.97
N PRO A 12 0.97 10.14 1.10
CA PRO A 12 1.03 9.97 -0.36
C PRO A 12 1.76 8.70 -0.82
N TRP A 13 1.79 8.45 -2.13
CA TRP A 13 2.69 7.50 -2.78
C TRP A 13 4.14 7.94 -2.57
N THR A 14 5.03 7.02 -2.23
CA THR A 14 6.45 7.31 -1.95
C THR A 14 7.37 6.54 -2.90
N SER A 15 8.65 6.92 -2.94
CA SER A 15 9.68 6.17 -3.68
C SER A 15 9.81 4.71 -3.21
N ALA A 16 9.53 4.42 -1.94
CA ALA A 16 9.47 3.04 -1.46
C ALA A 16 8.30 2.25 -2.07
N HIS A 17 7.12 2.87 -2.21
CA HIS A 17 6.00 2.23 -2.90
C HIS A 17 6.32 1.97 -4.37
N GLN A 18 7.01 2.90 -5.02
CA GLN A 18 7.46 2.77 -6.39
C GLN A 18 8.43 1.59 -6.55
N GLU A 19 9.46 1.49 -5.69
CA GLU A 19 10.41 0.38 -5.71
C GLU A 19 9.71 -0.96 -5.49
N ILE A 20 8.75 -1.05 -4.56
CA ILE A 20 7.96 -2.26 -4.33
C ILE A 20 7.20 -2.64 -5.60
N ALA A 21 6.44 -1.72 -6.19
CA ALA A 21 5.66 -1.97 -7.40
C ALA A 21 6.53 -2.47 -8.56
N GLU A 22 7.70 -1.87 -8.77
CA GLU A 22 8.66 -2.28 -9.79
C GLU A 22 9.25 -3.67 -9.55
N ARG A 23 9.54 -4.02 -8.29
CA ARG A 23 10.04 -5.35 -7.94
C ARG A 23 8.96 -6.40 -8.10
N LEU A 24 7.73 -6.10 -7.66
CA LEU A 24 6.60 -7.00 -7.84
C LEU A 24 6.30 -7.23 -9.32
N SER A 25 6.32 -6.18 -10.14
CA SER A 25 6.15 -6.27 -11.60
C SER A 25 7.14 -7.22 -12.28
N LYS A 26 8.35 -7.37 -11.76
CA LYS A 26 9.37 -8.29 -12.31
C LYS A 26 9.19 -9.74 -11.91
N ASN A 27 8.48 -10.01 -10.81
CA ASN A 27 8.41 -11.33 -10.18
C ASN A 27 7.03 -12.01 -10.27
N TYR A 28 5.98 -11.26 -10.63
CA TYR A 28 4.60 -11.73 -10.70
C TYR A 28 4.00 -11.47 -12.07
N ASP A 29 3.04 -12.31 -12.47
CA ASP A 29 2.37 -12.18 -13.77
C ASP A 29 1.42 -10.97 -13.79
N SER A 30 0.81 -10.65 -12.64
CA SER A 30 -0.07 -9.49 -12.45
C SER A 30 0.11 -8.91 -11.06
N VAL A 31 0.14 -7.59 -10.98
CA VAL A 31 0.25 -6.81 -9.73
C VAL A 31 -0.97 -5.90 -9.61
N LEU A 32 -1.74 -6.08 -8.55
CA LEU A 32 -2.89 -5.25 -8.23
C LEU A 32 -2.52 -4.28 -7.09
N ILE A 33 -2.41 -3.00 -7.40
CA ILE A 33 -2.26 -1.95 -6.40
C ILE A 33 -3.65 -1.59 -5.89
N VAL A 34 -3.88 -1.73 -4.59
CA VAL A 34 -5.19 -1.49 -3.97
C VAL A 34 -5.08 -0.34 -2.97
N PRO A 35 -5.41 0.90 -3.37
CA PRO A 35 -5.57 1.99 -2.42
C PRO A 35 -6.68 1.67 -1.44
N THR A 36 -6.36 1.69 -0.13
CA THR A 36 -7.34 1.35 0.89
C THR A 36 -8.21 2.55 1.25
N THR A 37 -9.49 2.30 1.53
CA THR A 37 -10.38 3.29 2.10
C THR A 37 -9.92 3.65 3.51
N VAL A 38 -9.79 4.95 3.79
CA VAL A 38 -9.45 5.43 5.13
C VAL A 38 -10.72 5.46 5.98
N ARG A 39 -10.71 4.71 7.05
CA ARG A 39 -11.86 4.61 7.96
C ARG A 39 -12.06 5.91 8.70
N TYR A 40 -13.31 6.19 9.08
CA TYR A 40 -13.73 7.42 9.74
C TYR A 40 -12.85 7.82 10.94
N TYR A 41 -12.32 6.86 11.71
CA TYR A 41 -11.45 7.14 12.86
C TYR A 41 -10.01 7.54 12.47
N LYS A 42 -9.67 7.53 11.17
CA LYS A 42 -8.38 7.96 10.62
C LYS A 42 -8.49 9.18 9.70
N VAL A 43 -9.71 9.66 9.42
CA VAL A 43 -9.95 10.73 8.43
C VAL A 43 -9.12 11.97 8.74
N ASN A 44 -9.05 12.39 10.00
CA ASN A 44 -8.26 13.56 10.42
C ASN A 44 -6.72 13.41 10.28
N LYS A 45 -6.25 12.27 9.77
CA LYS A 45 -4.82 12.01 9.49
C LYS A 45 -4.54 11.81 8.01
N GLN A 46 -5.54 12.01 7.17
CA GLN A 46 -5.46 11.82 5.74
C GLN A 46 -5.09 13.14 5.05
N MET A 47 -4.08 13.09 4.17
CA MET A 47 -3.64 14.23 3.38
C MET A 47 -4.42 14.34 2.06
N PHE A 48 -4.68 13.19 1.42
CA PHE A 48 -5.32 13.11 0.11
C PHE A 48 -6.56 12.23 0.16
N SER A 49 -7.62 12.65 -0.53
CA SER A 49 -8.83 11.86 -0.75
C SER A 49 -8.52 10.53 -1.45
N PHE A 50 -9.47 9.58 -1.43
CA PHE A 50 -9.31 8.32 -2.16
C PHE A 50 -9.01 8.54 -3.64
N ASN A 51 -9.75 9.45 -4.30
CA ASN A 51 -9.56 9.72 -5.73
C ASN A 51 -8.18 10.26 -6.04
N GLU A 52 -7.68 11.19 -5.24
CA GLU A 52 -6.33 11.74 -5.41
C GLU A 52 -5.25 10.69 -5.25
N ARG A 53 -5.37 9.82 -4.24
CA ARG A 53 -4.42 8.72 -4.02
C ARG A 53 -4.47 7.67 -5.13
N PHE A 54 -5.68 7.39 -5.63
CA PHE A 54 -5.88 6.50 -6.77
C PHE A 54 -5.23 7.03 -8.03
N GLU A 55 -5.52 8.28 -8.41
CA GLU A 55 -4.92 8.95 -9.59
C GLU A 55 -3.40 9.06 -9.48
N GLN A 56 -2.88 9.33 -8.28
CA GLN A 56 -1.43 9.35 -8.03
C GLN A 56 -0.83 7.97 -8.29
N ALA A 57 -1.42 6.91 -7.76
CA ALA A 57 -0.95 5.55 -7.98
C ALA A 57 -0.98 5.18 -9.48
N GLU A 58 -2.06 5.49 -10.20
CA GLU A 58 -2.17 5.24 -11.64
C GLU A 58 -1.04 5.92 -12.43
N LYS A 59 -0.78 7.20 -12.16
CA LYS A 59 0.31 7.95 -12.81
C LYS A 59 1.67 7.31 -12.54
N LYS A 60 1.92 6.88 -11.31
CA LYS A 60 3.22 6.31 -10.90
C LYS A 60 3.47 4.92 -11.49
N VAL A 61 2.44 4.11 -11.73
CA VAL A 61 2.62 2.77 -12.29
C VAL A 61 2.35 2.68 -13.79
N ALA A 62 1.98 3.77 -14.47
CA ALA A 62 1.60 3.78 -15.89
C ALA A 62 2.64 3.17 -16.85
N GLY A 63 3.93 3.18 -16.47
CA GLY A 63 5.01 2.56 -17.24
C GLY A 63 5.20 1.05 -17.01
N LEU A 64 4.48 0.45 -16.08
CA LEU A 64 4.60 -0.96 -15.70
C LEU A 64 3.46 -1.77 -16.34
N LYS A 65 3.79 -2.62 -17.32
CA LYS A 65 2.80 -3.27 -18.21
C LYS A 65 1.83 -4.25 -17.51
N ASN A 66 2.25 -4.84 -16.39
CA ASN A 66 1.48 -5.86 -15.65
C ASN A 66 1.06 -5.35 -14.26
N VAL A 67 1.02 -4.04 -14.08
CA VAL A 67 0.58 -3.38 -12.84
C VAL A 67 -0.69 -2.59 -13.12
N GLU A 68 -1.71 -2.84 -12.32
CA GLU A 68 -3.01 -2.18 -12.38
C GLU A 68 -3.38 -1.60 -11.02
N VAL A 69 -3.99 -0.42 -11.01
CA VAL A 69 -4.55 0.17 -9.79
C VAL A 69 -6.03 -0.20 -9.73
N CYS A 70 -6.42 -0.85 -8.64
CA CYS A 70 -7.77 -1.39 -8.46
C CYS A 70 -8.55 -0.50 -7.48
N ASP A 71 -9.75 -0.08 -7.87
CA ASP A 71 -10.61 0.78 -7.08
C ASP A 71 -11.64 0.04 -6.20
N ILE A 72 -11.40 -1.22 -5.97
CA ILE A 72 -12.32 -2.13 -5.27
C ILE A 72 -12.76 -1.61 -3.89
N GLU A 73 -11.90 -0.81 -3.22
CA GLU A 73 -12.21 -0.19 -1.93
C GLU A 73 -12.74 1.25 -2.04
N ARG A 74 -13.05 1.76 -3.24
CA ARG A 74 -13.51 3.15 -3.44
C ARG A 74 -14.79 3.49 -2.66
N SER A 75 -15.71 2.56 -2.58
CA SER A 75 -17.05 2.77 -2.02
C SER A 75 -17.49 1.58 -1.17
N VAL A 76 -16.62 1.17 -0.23
CA VAL A 76 -16.92 0.08 0.69
C VAL A 76 -17.42 0.61 2.04
N ASP A 77 -18.22 -0.20 2.72
CA ASP A 77 -18.76 0.09 4.04
C ASP A 77 -17.67 0.02 5.13
N ASP A 78 -17.95 0.60 6.30
CA ASP A 78 -17.04 0.61 7.46
C ASP A 78 -16.69 -0.80 7.96
N ASP A 79 -17.55 -1.78 7.72
CA ASP A 79 -17.34 -3.17 8.10
C ASP A 79 -16.45 -3.95 7.14
N TRP A 80 -16.15 -3.39 5.95
CA TRP A 80 -15.27 -4.02 4.97
C TRP A 80 -13.87 -4.26 5.55
N ARG A 81 -13.34 -5.44 5.37
CA ARG A 81 -12.02 -5.86 5.86
C ARG A 81 -11.13 -6.29 4.70
N PHE A 82 -9.84 -6.42 4.94
CA PHE A 82 -8.90 -6.85 3.91
C PHE A 82 -9.23 -8.24 3.34
N VAL A 83 -9.76 -9.14 4.14
CA VAL A 83 -10.21 -10.45 3.66
C VAL A 83 -11.33 -10.31 2.62
N ASP A 84 -12.24 -9.35 2.78
CA ASP A 84 -13.33 -9.10 1.82
C ASP A 84 -12.77 -8.57 0.50
N THR A 85 -11.76 -7.69 0.56
CA THR A 85 -11.01 -7.22 -0.61
C THR A 85 -10.37 -8.39 -1.35
N LEU A 86 -9.70 -9.29 -0.63
CA LEU A 86 -9.04 -10.46 -1.20
C LEU A 86 -10.04 -11.42 -1.85
N GLU A 87 -11.13 -11.72 -1.17
CA GLU A 87 -12.21 -12.58 -1.72
C GLU A 87 -12.81 -11.97 -2.98
N LYS A 88 -13.07 -10.67 -2.98
CA LYS A 88 -13.63 -9.98 -4.14
C LYS A 88 -12.66 -9.99 -5.33
N ILE A 89 -11.37 -9.82 -5.10
CA ILE A 89 -10.35 -9.93 -6.14
C ILE A 89 -10.33 -11.36 -6.71
N ILE A 90 -10.40 -12.39 -5.86
CA ILE A 90 -10.44 -13.79 -6.29
C ILE A 90 -11.72 -14.09 -7.07
N GLU A 91 -12.86 -13.57 -6.65
CA GLU A 91 -14.14 -13.71 -7.38
C GLU A 91 -14.03 -13.14 -8.80
N LEU A 92 -13.45 -11.95 -8.95
CA LEU A 92 -13.32 -11.24 -10.22
C LEU A 92 -12.30 -11.87 -11.17
N ASN A 93 -11.19 -12.40 -10.64
CA ASN A 93 -10.09 -12.94 -11.45
C ASN A 93 -10.16 -14.48 -11.61
N GLY A 94 -10.90 -15.16 -10.73
CA GLY A 94 -11.07 -16.63 -10.77
C GLY A 94 -10.13 -17.38 -9.83
N THR A 95 -10.55 -18.57 -9.43
CA THR A 95 -9.88 -19.39 -8.40
C THR A 95 -8.69 -20.23 -8.90
N LYS A 96 -8.37 -20.18 -10.20
CA LYS A 96 -7.30 -20.98 -10.82
C LYS A 96 -5.91 -20.33 -10.72
N HIS A 97 -5.80 -19.18 -10.09
CA HIS A 97 -4.55 -18.44 -9.95
C HIS A 97 -3.94 -18.65 -8.56
N GLU A 98 -2.63 -18.44 -8.47
CA GLU A 98 -1.95 -18.32 -7.19
C GLU A 98 -2.00 -16.87 -6.75
N TYR A 99 -2.55 -16.63 -5.57
CA TYR A 99 -2.66 -15.30 -4.99
C TYR A 99 -1.60 -15.05 -3.95
N TYR A 100 -1.09 -13.83 -3.96
CA TYR A 100 -0.08 -13.34 -3.02
C TYR A 100 -0.51 -12.00 -2.46
N VAL A 101 -0.10 -11.70 -1.24
CA VAL A 101 -0.36 -10.41 -0.57
C VAL A 101 0.95 -9.82 -0.12
N ALA A 102 1.28 -8.64 -0.63
CA ALA A 102 2.48 -7.89 -0.26
C ALA A 102 2.17 -6.97 0.93
N ILE A 103 2.89 -7.17 2.04
CA ILE A 103 2.77 -6.36 3.26
C ILE A 103 4.13 -5.94 3.80
N GLY A 104 4.17 -4.83 4.54
CA GLY A 104 5.38 -4.44 5.27
C GLY A 104 5.61 -5.29 6.53
N SER A 105 6.84 -5.36 7.00
CA SER A 105 7.19 -6.05 8.25
C SER A 105 6.48 -5.47 9.47
N ASP A 106 6.15 -4.17 9.47
CA ASP A 106 5.31 -3.52 10.47
C ASP A 106 3.88 -4.08 10.52
N SER A 107 3.34 -4.45 9.37
CA SER A 107 2.02 -5.11 9.25
C SER A 107 2.09 -6.58 9.63
N LEU A 108 3.19 -7.27 9.29
CA LEU A 108 3.40 -8.67 9.64
C LEU A 108 3.39 -8.89 11.16
N GLN A 109 4.05 -8.01 11.94
CA GLN A 109 4.04 -8.11 13.41
C GLN A 109 2.62 -8.10 13.99
N LYS A 110 1.70 -7.41 13.34
CA LYS A 110 0.30 -7.27 13.75
C LYS A 110 -0.66 -8.18 12.97
N PHE A 111 -0.15 -9.02 12.08
CA PHE A 111 -0.99 -9.78 11.13
C PHE A 111 -2.02 -10.66 11.83
N LYS A 112 -1.66 -11.34 12.93
CA LYS A 112 -2.60 -12.17 13.71
C LYS A 112 -3.72 -11.37 14.39
N THR A 113 -3.67 -10.04 14.37
CA THR A 113 -4.77 -9.18 14.84
C THR A 113 -5.73 -8.77 13.71
N TRP A 114 -5.44 -9.13 12.46
CA TRP A 114 -6.32 -8.85 11.34
C TRP A 114 -7.56 -9.74 11.41
N TYR A 115 -8.68 -9.19 11.01
CA TYR A 115 -9.92 -9.95 10.94
C TYR A 115 -9.76 -11.13 9.98
N GLU A 116 -10.10 -12.33 10.43
CA GLU A 116 -9.97 -13.59 9.68
C GLU A 116 -8.57 -13.82 9.06
N TRP A 117 -7.51 -13.49 9.79
CA TRP A 117 -6.14 -13.61 9.30
C TRP A 117 -5.78 -15.04 8.82
N GLU A 118 -6.36 -16.08 9.43
CA GLU A 118 -6.16 -17.48 9.04
C GLU A 118 -6.76 -17.75 7.66
N LYS A 119 -7.92 -17.15 7.36
CA LYS A 119 -8.57 -17.24 6.05
C LYS A 119 -7.74 -16.53 4.99
N ILE A 120 -7.11 -15.42 5.30
CA ILE A 120 -6.18 -14.74 4.39
C ILE A 120 -5.05 -15.69 3.99
N LEU A 121 -4.46 -16.44 4.94
CA LEU A 121 -3.40 -17.44 4.65
C LEU A 121 -3.89 -18.65 3.85
N GLN A 122 -5.17 -18.98 3.94
CA GLN A 122 -5.78 -20.03 3.10
C GLN A 122 -5.97 -19.57 1.65
N LEU A 123 -6.23 -18.27 1.46
CA LEU A 123 -6.52 -17.67 0.17
C LEU A 123 -5.29 -17.20 -0.58
N ALA A 124 -4.25 -16.75 0.13
CA ALA A 124 -3.05 -16.16 -0.46
C ALA A 124 -1.79 -16.44 0.36
N LYS A 125 -0.63 -16.40 -0.31
CA LYS A 125 0.69 -16.45 0.33
C LYS A 125 1.15 -15.03 0.68
N LEU A 126 1.84 -14.84 1.81
CA LEU A 126 2.37 -13.56 2.21
C LEU A 126 3.75 -13.31 1.58
N VAL A 127 3.94 -12.09 1.10
CA VAL A 127 5.22 -11.52 0.68
C VAL A 127 5.50 -10.32 1.56
N VAL A 128 6.59 -10.36 2.31
CA VAL A 128 6.90 -9.34 3.31
C VAL A 128 8.11 -8.53 2.87
N PHE A 129 7.95 -7.23 2.77
CA PHE A 129 9.06 -6.31 2.54
C PHE A 129 9.50 -5.65 3.84
N ASN A 130 10.82 -5.49 4.00
CA ASN A 130 11.39 -4.92 5.21
C ASN A 130 11.01 -3.46 5.41
N ARG A 131 10.78 -3.11 6.68
CA ARG A 131 10.67 -1.72 7.13
C ARG A 131 11.61 -1.50 8.31
N PRO A 132 12.37 -0.39 8.34
CA PRO A 132 13.28 -0.10 9.44
C PRO A 132 12.57 -0.10 10.78
N GLY A 133 13.19 -0.70 11.78
CA GLY A 133 12.64 -0.84 13.12
C GLY A 133 11.67 -2.02 13.30
N TYR A 134 11.48 -2.85 12.26
CA TYR A 134 10.58 -4.01 12.28
C TYR A 134 11.27 -5.25 11.68
N GLU A 135 12.51 -5.51 12.12
CA GLU A 135 13.34 -6.60 11.59
C GLU A 135 13.23 -7.90 12.41
N SER A 136 12.55 -7.87 13.57
CA SER A 136 12.40 -9.00 14.48
C SER A 136 10.97 -9.17 15.00
N ASP A 137 10.76 -10.17 15.84
CA ASP A 137 9.49 -10.45 16.53
C ASP A 137 8.33 -10.77 15.57
N PHE A 138 8.63 -11.47 14.48
CA PHE A 138 7.59 -11.91 13.54
C PHE A 138 6.79 -13.07 14.11
N PRO A 139 5.46 -13.09 13.84
CA PRO A 139 4.63 -14.23 14.20
C PRO A 139 5.09 -15.49 13.47
N ASP A 140 4.90 -16.65 14.07
CA ASP A 140 5.14 -17.96 13.44
C ASP A 140 4.04 -18.23 12.40
N ILE A 141 4.24 -17.69 11.19
CA ILE A 141 3.42 -17.88 10.00
C ILE A 141 4.31 -17.90 8.76
N PRO A 142 3.94 -18.63 7.69
CA PRO A 142 4.75 -18.69 6.48
C PRO A 142 4.70 -17.39 5.68
N PHE A 143 5.85 -16.89 5.23
CA PHE A 143 5.96 -15.77 4.30
C PHE A 143 7.21 -15.86 3.43
N GLU A 144 7.18 -15.20 2.27
CA GLU A 144 8.36 -14.94 1.43
C GLU A 144 8.91 -13.55 1.78
N TYR A 145 10.23 -13.40 1.87
CA TYR A 145 10.86 -12.13 2.22
C TYR A 145 11.36 -11.38 0.98
N LEU A 146 10.99 -10.12 0.87
CA LEU A 146 11.45 -9.20 -0.17
C LEU A 146 12.31 -8.10 0.47
N GLU A 147 13.61 -8.18 0.30
CA GLU A 147 14.52 -7.15 0.79
C GLU A 147 14.39 -5.86 -0.01
N MET A 148 14.27 -4.72 0.67
CA MET A 148 14.12 -3.40 0.08
C MET A 148 15.29 -2.50 0.45
N ASN A 149 15.70 -1.63 -0.48
CA ASN A 149 16.76 -0.65 -0.22
C ASN A 149 16.21 0.67 0.31
N ASN A 150 14.94 0.98 0.04
CA ASN A 150 14.31 2.24 0.40
C ASN A 150 13.32 2.04 1.57
N SER A 151 13.46 2.86 2.59
CA SER A 151 12.73 2.73 3.86
C SER A 151 11.73 3.85 4.13
N ILE A 152 11.49 4.73 3.16
CA ILE A 152 10.63 5.90 3.35
C ILE A 152 9.17 5.47 3.51
N SER A 153 8.53 5.91 4.61
CA SER A 153 7.11 5.68 4.85
C SER A 153 6.28 6.95 4.61
N SER A 154 5.03 6.80 4.15
CA SER A 154 4.09 7.91 4.02
C SER A 154 3.88 8.66 5.35
N THR A 155 3.95 7.95 6.48
CA THR A 155 3.83 8.57 7.80
C THR A 155 4.99 9.50 8.11
N ALA A 156 6.23 9.07 7.85
CA ALA A 156 7.41 9.93 8.03
C ALA A 156 7.36 11.13 7.08
N LEU A 157 6.88 10.92 5.87
CA LEU A 157 6.71 11.95 4.87
C LEU A 157 5.69 13.00 5.31
N ARG A 158 4.48 12.60 5.76
CA ARG A 158 3.48 13.53 6.29
C ARG A 158 3.98 14.32 7.50
N GLN A 159 4.69 13.67 8.42
CA GLN A 159 5.26 14.35 9.58
C GLN A 159 6.23 15.45 9.18
N LYS A 160 7.07 15.20 8.19
CA LYS A 160 7.96 16.23 7.65
C LYS A 160 7.19 17.35 6.96
N LEU A 161 6.18 17.04 6.16
CA LEU A 161 5.30 18.02 5.51
C LEU A 161 4.62 18.95 6.53
N MET A 162 4.18 18.41 7.66
CA MET A 162 3.56 19.18 8.75
C MET A 162 4.54 20.09 9.51
N GLN A 163 5.85 19.77 9.49
CA GLN A 163 6.88 20.55 10.20
C GLN A 163 7.41 21.75 9.41
N ILE A 164 6.76 22.13 8.29
CA ILE A 164 7.16 23.25 7.41
C ILE A 164 8.57 23.06 6.90
N MET A 165 8.66 22.46 5.78
CA MET A 165 9.91 22.03 5.19
C MET A 165 10.70 23.11 4.53
N SER A 166 11.97 23.14 4.93
CA SER A 166 13.05 23.85 4.24
C SER A 166 14.08 22.91 3.61
N ASP A 167 13.85 21.61 3.62
CA ASP A 167 14.87 20.63 3.22
C ASP A 167 14.72 20.23 1.75
N GLU A 168 15.72 20.56 0.94
CA GLU A 168 15.87 20.18 -0.48
C GLU A 168 15.74 18.66 -0.70
N GLU A 169 16.04 17.82 0.30
CA GLU A 169 15.89 16.37 0.26
C GLU A 169 14.44 15.88 0.07
N PHE A 170 13.49 16.78 0.22
CA PHE A 170 12.07 16.43 0.14
C PHE A 170 11.53 16.51 -1.29
N GLU A 171 12.12 17.36 -2.12
CA GLU A 171 11.72 17.55 -3.52
C GLU A 171 11.93 16.25 -4.34
N ASP A 172 12.94 15.45 -3.99
CA ASP A 172 13.23 14.16 -4.62
C ASP A 172 12.21 13.05 -4.31
N LEU A 173 11.30 13.27 -3.35
CA LEU A 173 10.40 12.22 -2.85
C LEU A 173 8.97 12.32 -3.36
N LEU A 174 8.57 13.49 -3.80
CA LEU A 174 7.25 13.78 -4.36
C LEU A 174 7.39 14.55 -5.67
N ASP A 175 6.47 14.30 -6.58
CA ASP A 175 6.21 15.17 -7.70
C ASP A 175 5.82 16.57 -7.17
N GLU A 176 6.40 17.65 -7.68
CA GLU A 176 6.18 19.01 -7.21
C GLU A 176 4.69 19.39 -7.14
N ASP A 177 3.90 18.97 -8.12
CA ASP A 177 2.45 19.23 -8.15
C ASP A 177 1.72 18.62 -6.95
N TRP A 178 2.13 17.44 -6.53
CA TRP A 178 1.55 16.74 -5.38
C TRP A 178 2.02 17.30 -4.05
N LEU A 179 3.25 17.78 -3.99
CA LEU A 179 3.79 18.45 -2.81
C LEU A 179 3.00 19.72 -2.50
N ILE A 180 2.78 20.58 -3.51
CA ILE A 180 2.02 21.83 -3.39
C ILE A 180 0.58 21.55 -2.96
N LYS A 181 -0.05 20.53 -3.55
CA LYS A 181 -1.42 20.16 -3.22
C LYS A 181 -1.54 19.59 -1.80
N GLY A 182 -0.58 18.76 -1.38
CA GLY A 182 -0.53 18.23 -0.03
C GLY A 182 -0.37 19.31 1.03
N GLN A 183 0.47 20.31 0.78
CA GLN A 183 0.63 21.48 1.67
C GLN A 183 -0.67 22.27 1.80
N LYS A 184 -1.41 22.50 0.70
CA LYS A 184 -2.70 23.19 0.75
C LYS A 184 -3.73 22.43 1.59
N ASN A 185 -3.85 21.11 1.37
CA ASN A 185 -4.81 20.30 2.11
C ASN A 185 -4.54 20.26 3.63
N LEU A 186 -3.26 20.44 4.05
CA LEU A 186 -2.89 20.50 5.47
C LEU A 186 -3.12 21.86 6.12
N MET A 187 -3.29 22.93 5.32
CA MET A 187 -3.49 24.30 5.81
C MET A 187 -4.97 24.69 5.89
N GLU A 188 -5.87 23.89 5.27
CA GLU A 188 -7.31 24.15 5.23
C GLU A 188 -8.08 23.48 6.38
N ASP A 189 -7.44 22.61 7.19
CA ASP A 189 -7.96 21.98 8.42
C ASP A 189 -7.49 22.74 9.68
#